data_d6070827767b829ae8bf996e7d0d3af2
#
_entry.id   d6070827767b829ae8bf996e7d0d3af2
#
_cell.length_a   1.000
_cell.length_b   1.000
_cell.length_c   1.000
_cell.angle_alpha   90.00
_cell.angle_beta   90.00
_cell.angle_gamma   90.00
#
_symmetry.space_group_name_H-M   'P 1'
#
loop_
_entity.id
_entity.type
_entity.pdbx_description
1 polymer ?
#
loop_
_entity_poly.entity_id
_entity_poly.type
_entity_poly.pdbx_seq_one_letter_code
_entity_poly.pdbx_strand_id
1 'polypeptide(L)'
;MKYQVTVLGAGLAGCEAALWLAGKGVQVELYEQKPTHFSPAHKSEGFAELICSNSLKAERLDSASGLLKEEMRRMGSQLLNAAEAARVAAGGALAVDRDAFSAEVTRLVEACPNITVHRERVERIDESAPILVATGPLTDGALADEIGKLTGDERLHFYDAVAPIVTAESLDYEKVFAASRYDRGEADYLNCPFNKAEYEAFHAALASAERAPLHDFDTGAEQSARPDPDAHGKKADTVTVYEGCMPIEIMAARGADTMRFGPLRPVGLVDPRTGHRPWANVQLRAENKDRTLYNIVGFQTNLKWGEQKRVFSMIPG
;
A
#
# COMPACT_ATOMS: atom_id res chain seq x y z
N MET A 1 15.86 -4.79 37.72
CA MET A 1 14.65 -4.19 37.15
C MET A 1 14.49 -4.75 35.74
N LYS A 2 13.33 -5.30 35.39
CA LYS A 2 13.05 -5.63 33.98
C LYS A 2 12.81 -4.30 33.27
N TYR A 3 13.51 -4.07 32.16
CA TYR A 3 13.23 -2.91 31.31
C TYR A 3 11.83 -3.05 30.73
N GLN A 4 11.06 -1.98 30.74
CA GLN A 4 9.70 -1.92 30.21
C GLN A 4 9.63 -0.80 29.17
N VAL A 5 8.95 -1.06 28.05
CA VAL A 5 8.74 -0.11 26.96
C VAL A 5 7.28 -0.15 26.56
N THR A 6 6.68 1.01 26.37
CA THR A 6 5.34 1.15 25.81
C THR A 6 5.42 1.34 24.29
N VAL A 7 4.59 0.61 23.55
CA VAL A 7 4.46 0.74 22.10
C VAL A 7 3.02 1.09 21.77
N LEU A 8 2.79 2.21 21.11
CA LEU A 8 1.46 2.64 20.66
C LEU A 8 1.27 2.31 19.19
N GLY A 9 0.24 1.52 18.89
CA GLY A 9 -0.12 1.05 17.56
C GLY A 9 0.48 -0.32 17.21
N ALA A 10 -0.38 -1.29 16.87
CA ALA A 10 -0.01 -2.62 16.41
C ALA A 10 -0.05 -2.74 14.87
N GLY A 11 0.39 -1.70 14.17
CA GLY A 11 0.71 -1.74 12.75
C GLY A 11 2.03 -2.48 12.49
N LEU A 12 2.54 -2.43 11.24
CA LEU A 12 3.82 -3.08 10.86
C LEU A 12 4.97 -2.66 11.78
N ALA A 13 5.15 -1.35 11.98
CA ALA A 13 6.27 -0.81 12.75
C ALA A 13 6.17 -1.18 14.24
N GLY A 14 4.98 -1.07 14.82
CA GLY A 14 4.78 -1.38 16.24
C GLY A 14 4.92 -2.87 16.55
N CYS A 15 4.38 -3.76 15.70
CA CYS A 15 4.56 -5.20 15.86
C CYS A 15 6.02 -5.64 15.72
N GLU A 16 6.76 -5.11 14.72
CA GLU A 16 8.18 -5.42 14.57
C GLU A 16 8.97 -4.98 15.80
N ALA A 17 8.75 -3.76 16.27
CA ALA A 17 9.42 -3.22 17.45
C ALA A 17 9.10 -4.02 18.72
N ALA A 18 7.81 -4.33 18.93
CA ALA A 18 7.36 -5.11 20.09
C ALA A 18 7.99 -6.51 20.11
N LEU A 19 7.95 -7.23 19.00
CA LEU A 19 8.53 -8.57 18.88
C LEU A 19 10.06 -8.54 19.03
N TRP A 20 10.72 -7.54 18.44
CA TRP A 20 12.18 -7.40 18.56
C TRP A 20 12.62 -7.09 19.98
N LEU A 21 11.97 -6.15 20.67
CA LEU A 21 12.24 -5.79 22.06
C LEU A 21 11.97 -6.99 22.99
N ALA A 22 10.84 -7.65 22.81
CA ALA A 22 10.48 -8.83 23.60
C ALA A 22 11.50 -9.97 23.43
N GLY A 23 12.01 -10.17 22.22
CA GLY A 23 13.09 -11.11 21.91
C GLY A 23 14.42 -10.78 22.60
N LYS A 24 14.62 -9.53 23.04
CA LYS A 24 15.76 -9.09 23.86
C LYS A 24 15.48 -9.15 25.37
N GLY A 25 14.32 -9.69 25.77
CA GLY A 25 13.93 -9.82 27.18
C GLY A 25 13.33 -8.55 27.79
N VAL A 26 12.98 -7.56 26.97
CA VAL A 26 12.28 -6.34 27.39
C VAL A 26 10.80 -6.67 27.56
N GLN A 27 10.17 -6.15 28.62
CA GLN A 27 8.71 -6.20 28.77
C GLN A 27 8.09 -5.10 27.92
N VAL A 28 7.08 -5.45 27.12
CA VAL A 28 6.43 -4.52 26.18
C VAL A 28 4.96 -4.42 26.52
N GLU A 29 4.47 -3.19 26.71
CA GLU A 29 3.06 -2.85 26.80
C GLU A 29 2.63 -2.33 25.42
N LEU A 30 1.93 -3.17 24.65
CA LEU A 30 1.49 -2.84 23.28
C LEU A 30 0.03 -2.42 23.27
N TYR A 31 -0.22 -1.18 22.85
CA TYR A 31 -1.57 -0.60 22.76
C TYR A 31 -2.06 -0.58 21.31
N GLU A 32 -3.26 -1.10 21.10
CA GLU A 32 -3.96 -1.08 19.81
C GLU A 32 -5.41 -0.67 20.00
N GLN A 33 -5.83 0.34 19.26
CA GLN A 33 -7.20 0.87 19.39
C GLN A 33 -8.29 -0.06 18.84
N LYS A 34 -7.95 -0.96 17.91
CA LYS A 34 -8.89 -1.96 17.38
C LYS A 34 -9.14 -3.07 18.41
N PRO A 35 -10.34 -3.61 18.53
CA PRO A 35 -11.53 -3.38 17.68
C PRO A 35 -12.42 -2.21 18.13
N THR A 36 -12.08 -1.50 19.23
CA THR A 36 -12.95 -0.46 19.80
C THR A 36 -13.05 0.78 18.92
N HIS A 37 -11.99 1.08 18.17
CA HIS A 37 -11.93 2.20 17.24
C HIS A 37 -11.17 1.81 15.95
N PHE A 38 -11.77 2.06 14.78
CA PHE A 38 -11.15 1.84 13.49
C PHE A 38 -10.86 3.18 12.82
N SER A 39 -9.68 3.30 12.22
CA SER A 39 -9.45 4.41 11.29
C SER A 39 -10.28 4.20 10.01
N PRO A 40 -10.50 5.24 9.19
CA PRO A 40 -11.28 5.10 7.95
C PRO A 40 -10.77 4.02 6.98
N ALA A 41 -9.48 3.69 7.03
CA ALA A 41 -8.86 2.74 6.10
C ALA A 41 -8.73 1.30 6.65
N HIS A 42 -8.78 1.10 7.96
CA HIS A 42 -8.68 -0.22 8.59
C HIS A 42 -10.04 -0.92 8.67
N LYS A 43 -10.06 -2.22 8.44
CA LYS A 43 -11.28 -3.06 8.44
C LYS A 43 -11.13 -4.36 9.25
N SER A 44 -9.89 -4.79 9.49
CA SER A 44 -9.58 -6.02 10.23
C SER A 44 -9.24 -5.71 11.68
N GLU A 45 -9.64 -6.57 12.61
CA GLU A 45 -9.23 -6.50 14.01
C GLU A 45 -7.78 -6.97 14.22
N GLY A 46 -7.19 -7.65 13.23
CA GLY A 46 -5.83 -8.18 13.26
C GLY A 46 -4.76 -7.10 13.30
N PHE A 47 -3.55 -7.51 13.71
CA PHE A 47 -2.38 -6.64 13.70
C PHE A 47 -1.72 -6.58 12.33
N ALA A 48 -0.87 -5.59 12.11
CA ALA A 48 -0.10 -5.39 10.87
C ALA A 48 -0.95 -5.46 9.60
N GLU A 49 -2.18 -4.94 9.63
CA GLU A 49 -3.08 -4.89 8.48
C GLU A 49 -2.46 -4.06 7.35
N LEU A 50 -2.40 -4.65 6.14
CA LEU A 50 -1.93 -3.97 4.93
C LEU A 50 -3.09 -3.30 4.22
N ILE A 51 -3.11 -1.97 4.16
CA ILE A 51 -4.22 -1.18 3.64
C ILE A 51 -4.10 -0.98 2.12
N CYS A 52 -3.01 -0.39 1.66
CA CYS A 52 -2.86 0.11 0.30
C CYS A 52 -2.59 -1.01 -0.73
N SER A 53 -1.74 -1.97 -0.40
CA SER A 53 -1.28 -3.02 -1.31
C SER A 53 -0.78 -4.22 -0.52
N ASN A 54 -0.88 -5.40 -1.11
CA ASN A 54 -0.30 -6.62 -0.54
C ASN A 54 1.22 -6.75 -0.79
N SER A 55 1.85 -5.76 -1.41
CA SER A 55 3.28 -5.78 -1.73
C SER A 55 4.12 -5.05 -0.70
N LEU A 56 5.13 -5.72 -0.20
CA LEU A 56 6.21 -5.15 0.60
C LEU A 56 7.39 -4.67 -0.27
N LYS A 57 7.14 -4.36 -1.55
CA LYS A 57 8.09 -3.86 -2.56
C LYS A 57 9.15 -4.90 -2.98
N ALA A 58 10.12 -4.45 -3.79
CA ALA A 58 11.15 -5.32 -4.38
C ALA A 58 12.04 -5.99 -3.32
N GLU A 59 12.53 -7.19 -3.63
CA GLU A 59 13.47 -7.97 -2.81
C GLU A 59 14.91 -7.97 -3.32
N ARG A 60 15.13 -7.49 -4.52
CA ARG A 60 16.46 -7.48 -5.13
C ARG A 60 17.41 -6.60 -4.33
N LEU A 61 18.61 -7.07 -4.05
CA LEU A 61 19.63 -6.34 -3.28
C LEU A 61 20.13 -5.06 -3.96
N ASP A 62 19.96 -4.96 -5.28
CA ASP A 62 20.26 -3.76 -6.07
C ASP A 62 19.15 -2.70 -6.02
N SER A 63 18.11 -2.92 -5.22
CA SER A 63 17.05 -1.95 -4.93
C SER A 63 17.08 -1.54 -3.45
N ALA A 64 16.78 -0.28 -3.16
CA ALA A 64 16.76 0.24 -1.78
C ALA A 64 15.84 -0.59 -0.87
N SER A 65 14.64 -0.97 -1.34
CA SER A 65 13.70 -1.76 -0.56
C SER A 65 14.15 -3.20 -0.34
N GLY A 66 14.89 -3.79 -1.30
CA GLY A 66 15.44 -5.13 -1.14
C GLY A 66 16.63 -5.14 -0.20
N LEU A 67 17.52 -4.15 -0.30
CA LEU A 67 18.65 -3.99 0.63
C LEU A 67 18.15 -3.81 2.06
N LEU A 68 17.18 -2.93 2.29
CA LEU A 68 16.58 -2.72 3.62
C LEU A 68 16.00 -4.03 4.20
N LYS A 69 15.30 -4.82 3.38
CA LYS A 69 14.77 -6.12 3.86
C LYS A 69 15.87 -7.09 4.24
N GLU A 70 16.96 -7.13 3.49
CA GLU A 70 18.10 -7.98 3.83
C GLU A 70 18.75 -7.54 5.15
N GLU A 71 18.91 -6.26 5.37
CA GLU A 71 19.37 -5.71 6.65
C GLU A 71 18.44 -6.10 7.80
N MET A 72 17.13 -5.95 7.61
CA MET A 72 16.13 -6.38 8.59
C MET A 72 16.16 -7.88 8.87
N ARG A 73 16.35 -8.74 7.83
CA ARG A 73 16.52 -10.19 8.02
C ARG A 73 17.73 -10.51 8.88
N ARG A 74 18.86 -9.86 8.64
CA ARG A 74 20.08 -10.00 9.45
C ARG A 74 19.90 -9.53 10.88
N MET A 75 19.03 -8.55 11.10
CA MET A 75 18.64 -8.08 12.43
C MET A 75 17.61 -8.99 13.12
N GLY A 76 17.10 -10.00 12.44
CA GLY A 76 16.16 -10.99 12.99
C GLY A 76 14.70 -10.54 12.95
N SER A 77 14.29 -9.78 11.92
CA SER A 77 12.91 -9.33 11.72
C SER A 77 11.91 -10.49 11.74
N GLN A 78 10.93 -10.41 12.63
CA GLN A 78 9.87 -11.40 12.74
C GLN A 78 8.77 -11.18 11.70
N LEU A 79 8.51 -9.93 11.32
CA LEU A 79 7.52 -9.62 10.30
C LEU A 79 7.97 -10.10 8.91
N LEU A 80 9.27 -10.06 8.60
CA LEU A 80 9.75 -10.64 7.35
C LEU A 80 9.61 -12.17 7.33
N ASN A 81 9.78 -12.85 8.46
CA ASN A 81 9.49 -14.28 8.56
C ASN A 81 8.00 -14.58 8.33
N ALA A 82 7.11 -13.80 8.94
CA ALA A 82 5.67 -13.91 8.71
C ALA A 82 5.29 -13.62 7.25
N ALA A 83 5.94 -12.64 6.63
CA ALA A 83 5.74 -12.30 5.22
C ALA A 83 6.17 -13.46 4.28
N GLU A 84 7.28 -14.13 4.57
CA GLU A 84 7.70 -15.32 3.82
C GLU A 84 6.68 -16.47 3.94
N ALA A 85 6.14 -16.69 5.13
CA ALA A 85 5.12 -17.72 5.36
C ALA A 85 3.80 -17.43 4.61
N ALA A 86 3.45 -16.14 4.46
CA ALA A 86 2.26 -15.66 3.77
C ALA A 86 2.51 -15.28 2.30
N ARG A 87 3.69 -15.55 1.75
CA ARG A 87 4.11 -15.14 0.40
C ARG A 87 3.13 -15.59 -0.67
N VAL A 88 2.85 -14.69 -1.61
CA VAL A 88 2.20 -14.96 -2.90
C VAL A 88 3.13 -14.59 -4.04
N ALA A 89 2.94 -15.22 -5.19
CA ALA A 89 3.79 -15.03 -6.37
C ALA A 89 3.69 -13.59 -6.90
N ALA A 90 4.83 -12.90 -7.00
CA ALA A 90 4.91 -11.49 -7.42
C ALA A 90 6.27 -11.14 -8.08
N GLY A 91 6.87 -12.06 -8.81
CA GLY A 91 8.16 -11.86 -9.49
C GLY A 91 9.26 -11.42 -8.52
N GLY A 92 9.88 -10.29 -8.78
CA GLY A 92 10.96 -9.74 -7.95
C GLY A 92 10.51 -8.93 -6.73
N ALA A 93 9.22 -8.98 -6.36
CA ALA A 93 8.67 -8.32 -5.18
C ALA A 93 8.26 -9.34 -4.10
N LEU A 94 8.34 -8.94 -2.84
CA LEU A 94 7.70 -9.65 -1.75
C LEU A 94 6.24 -9.19 -1.67
N ALA A 95 5.33 -10.06 -2.07
CA ALA A 95 3.89 -9.86 -1.87
C ALA A 95 3.34 -10.96 -0.96
N VAL A 96 2.29 -10.66 -0.24
CA VAL A 96 1.71 -11.55 0.76
C VAL A 96 0.20 -11.67 0.59
N ASP A 97 -0.33 -12.80 1.00
CA ASP A 97 -1.75 -12.92 1.35
C ASP A 97 -1.99 -12.09 2.61
N ARG A 98 -2.81 -11.03 2.50
CA ARG A 98 -2.98 -10.03 3.57
C ARG A 98 -3.54 -10.63 4.85
N ASP A 99 -4.54 -11.50 4.70
CA ASP A 99 -5.22 -12.10 5.84
C ASP A 99 -4.30 -13.10 6.54
N ALA A 100 -3.60 -13.94 5.78
CA ALA A 100 -2.64 -14.88 6.32
C ALA A 100 -1.46 -14.17 7.01
N PHE A 101 -0.97 -13.07 6.44
CA PHE A 101 0.10 -12.27 7.01
C PHE A 101 -0.33 -11.63 8.34
N SER A 102 -1.48 -10.94 8.34
CA SER A 102 -2.02 -10.30 9.54
C SER A 102 -2.33 -11.32 10.64
N ALA A 103 -2.90 -12.48 10.29
CA ALA A 103 -3.17 -13.56 11.23
C ALA A 103 -1.87 -14.10 11.87
N GLU A 104 -0.83 -14.32 11.08
CA GLU A 104 0.45 -14.81 11.59
C GLU A 104 1.14 -13.79 12.50
N VAL A 105 1.15 -12.49 12.13
CA VAL A 105 1.71 -11.44 12.98
C VAL A 105 0.93 -11.33 14.30
N THR A 106 -0.41 -11.37 14.23
CA THR A 106 -1.27 -11.34 15.42
C THR A 106 -0.94 -12.50 16.35
N ARG A 107 -0.84 -13.72 15.81
CA ARG A 107 -0.47 -14.92 16.55
C ARG A 107 0.91 -14.80 17.23
N LEU A 108 1.90 -14.27 16.51
CA LEU A 108 3.27 -14.09 17.03
C LEU A 108 3.29 -13.11 18.21
N VAL A 109 2.57 -12.00 18.11
CA VAL A 109 2.49 -10.98 19.15
C VAL A 109 1.76 -11.53 20.38
N GLU A 110 0.58 -12.14 20.19
CA GLU A 110 -0.26 -12.65 21.30
C GLU A 110 0.37 -13.87 22.01
N ALA A 111 1.17 -14.66 21.30
CA ALA A 111 1.90 -15.79 21.90
C ALA A 111 3.17 -15.38 22.63
N CYS A 112 3.62 -14.13 22.52
CA CYS A 112 4.89 -13.70 23.12
C CYS A 112 4.72 -13.36 24.61
N PRO A 113 5.37 -14.08 25.55
CA PRO A 113 5.17 -13.88 26.98
C PRO A 113 5.71 -12.55 27.53
N ASN A 114 6.54 -11.85 26.76
CA ASN A 114 7.09 -10.55 27.13
C ASN A 114 6.29 -9.38 26.52
N ILE A 115 5.16 -9.65 25.84
CA ILE A 115 4.27 -8.62 25.30
C ILE A 115 2.91 -8.72 26.01
N THR A 116 2.48 -7.61 26.60
CA THR A 116 1.12 -7.46 27.12
C THR A 116 0.34 -6.59 26.12
N VAL A 117 -0.75 -7.13 25.58
CA VAL A 117 -1.58 -6.42 24.60
C VAL A 117 -2.75 -5.74 25.31
N HIS A 118 -2.89 -4.43 25.04
CA HIS A 118 -4.02 -3.61 25.48
C HIS A 118 -4.85 -3.20 24.26
N ARG A 119 -6.10 -3.69 24.19
CA ARG A 119 -7.06 -3.35 23.12
C ARG A 119 -7.83 -2.10 23.51
N GLU A 120 -7.12 -0.97 23.58
CA GLU A 120 -7.70 0.32 23.94
C GLU A 120 -7.02 1.48 23.22
N ARG A 121 -7.75 2.57 23.08
CA ARG A 121 -7.25 3.80 22.46
C ARG A 121 -6.50 4.63 23.51
N VAL A 122 -5.26 5.01 23.17
CA VAL A 122 -4.44 5.91 23.97
C VAL A 122 -4.64 7.34 23.46
N GLU A 123 -4.94 8.27 24.36
CA GLU A 123 -5.18 9.68 24.04
C GLU A 123 -4.04 10.60 24.49
N ARG A 124 -3.12 10.09 25.32
CA ARG A 124 -2.02 10.86 25.90
C ARG A 124 -0.72 10.05 25.89
N ILE A 125 0.41 10.76 25.74
CA ILE A 125 1.74 10.19 25.81
C ILE A 125 2.24 10.33 27.26
N ASP A 126 2.53 9.19 27.90
CA ASP A 126 3.16 9.15 29.24
C ASP A 126 4.68 9.18 29.09
N GLU A 127 5.28 10.33 29.34
CA GLU A 127 6.71 10.54 29.23
C GLU A 127 7.51 9.98 30.42
N SER A 128 6.86 9.31 31.37
CA SER A 128 7.53 8.75 32.57
C SER A 128 8.39 7.52 32.27
N ALA A 129 8.17 6.86 31.11
CA ALA A 129 8.88 5.66 30.65
C ALA A 129 9.20 5.75 29.15
N PRO A 130 10.15 4.96 28.63
CA PRO A 130 10.38 4.86 27.20
C PRO A 130 9.12 4.46 26.44
N ILE A 131 8.72 5.27 25.47
CA ILE A 131 7.55 5.06 24.64
C ILE A 131 7.91 5.14 23.16
N LEU A 132 7.36 4.24 22.37
CA LEU A 132 7.43 4.24 20.92
C LEU A 132 6.04 4.51 20.33
N VAL A 133 5.88 5.64 19.66
CA VAL A 133 4.65 5.97 18.93
C VAL A 133 4.74 5.42 17.50
N ALA A 134 3.96 4.40 17.20
CA ALA A 134 3.91 3.69 15.91
C ALA A 134 2.47 3.61 15.35
N THR A 135 1.65 4.60 15.67
CA THR A 135 0.21 4.66 15.34
C THR A 135 -0.06 4.99 13.86
N GLY A 136 0.96 5.42 13.13
CA GLY A 136 0.88 5.68 11.70
C GLY A 136 0.22 7.01 11.34
N PRO A 137 0.07 7.27 10.02
CA PRO A 137 -0.37 8.58 9.52
C PRO A 137 -1.87 8.85 9.70
N LEU A 138 -2.67 7.87 10.07
CA LEU A 138 -4.11 7.99 10.35
C LEU A 138 -4.43 8.19 11.84
N THR A 139 -3.44 8.59 12.61
CA THR A 139 -3.64 8.97 14.02
C THR A 139 -4.50 10.24 14.08
N ASP A 140 -5.54 10.21 14.91
CA ASP A 140 -6.51 11.28 15.05
C ASP A 140 -6.76 11.68 16.51
N GLY A 141 -7.54 12.73 16.72
CA GLY A 141 -7.97 13.20 18.04
C GLY A 141 -6.82 13.67 18.93
N ALA A 142 -6.99 13.49 20.25
CA ALA A 142 -6.07 14.02 21.26
C ALA A 142 -4.63 13.52 21.12
N LEU A 143 -4.42 12.27 20.69
CA LEU A 143 -3.07 11.73 20.49
C LEU A 143 -2.36 12.43 19.30
N ALA A 144 -3.06 12.73 18.22
CA ALA A 144 -2.49 13.50 17.10
C ALA A 144 -2.07 14.91 17.53
N ASP A 145 -2.88 15.57 18.37
CA ASP A 145 -2.57 16.89 18.93
C ASP A 145 -1.32 16.85 19.83
N GLU A 146 -1.16 15.80 20.61
CA GLU A 146 0.03 15.63 21.46
C GLU A 146 1.29 15.36 20.63
N ILE A 147 1.21 14.51 19.62
CA ILE A 147 2.31 14.28 18.68
C ILE A 147 2.71 15.60 18.01
N GLY A 148 1.74 16.37 17.53
CA GLY A 148 1.97 17.67 16.93
C GLY A 148 2.72 18.65 17.85
N LYS A 149 2.35 18.70 19.14
CA LYS A 149 3.03 19.51 20.14
C LYS A 149 4.48 19.07 20.36
N LEU A 150 4.73 17.76 20.40
CA LEU A 150 6.08 17.19 20.61
C LEU A 150 6.99 17.38 19.41
N THR A 151 6.46 17.25 18.19
CA THR A 151 7.23 17.35 16.95
C THR A 151 7.37 18.78 16.43
N GLY A 152 6.48 19.67 16.88
CA GLY A 152 6.35 21.03 16.33
C GLY A 152 5.67 21.03 14.95
N ASP A 153 5.07 19.93 14.52
CA ASP A 153 4.35 19.79 13.27
C ASP A 153 2.84 19.58 13.56
N GLU A 154 2.01 20.44 13.01
CA GLU A 154 0.59 20.47 13.35
C GLU A 154 -0.23 19.37 12.65
N ARG A 155 0.35 18.62 11.68
CA ARG A 155 -0.43 17.69 10.85
C ARG A 155 0.33 16.43 10.46
N LEU A 156 -0.35 15.30 10.58
CA LEU A 156 0.02 14.04 9.94
C LEU A 156 -0.60 14.02 8.54
N HIS A 157 0.20 13.66 7.53
CA HIS A 157 -0.24 13.64 6.13
C HIS A 157 -0.57 12.22 5.72
N PHE A 158 -1.79 12.00 5.29
CA PHE A 158 -2.24 10.75 4.68
C PHE A 158 -3.14 11.07 3.48
N TYR A 159 -2.99 10.30 2.42
CA TYR A 159 -3.88 10.31 1.27
C TYR A 159 -4.45 8.91 1.07
N ASP A 160 -5.77 8.77 1.14
CA ASP A 160 -6.45 7.49 0.95
C ASP A 160 -6.71 7.25 -0.54
N ALA A 161 -5.92 6.35 -1.14
CA ALA A 161 -6.15 5.86 -2.48
C ALA A 161 -6.03 4.34 -2.46
N VAL A 162 -7.17 3.67 -2.58
CA VAL A 162 -7.25 2.21 -2.56
C VAL A 162 -6.97 1.65 -3.95
N ALA A 163 -6.11 0.64 -4.04
CA ALA A 163 -5.91 -0.11 -5.27
C ALA A 163 -7.08 -1.09 -5.50
N PRO A 164 -7.76 -1.05 -6.66
CA PRO A 164 -8.87 -1.95 -6.94
C PRO A 164 -8.45 -3.41 -7.00
N ILE A 165 -9.31 -4.28 -6.48
CA ILE A 165 -9.17 -5.74 -6.53
C ILE A 165 -10.29 -6.28 -7.41
N VAL A 166 -9.95 -7.21 -8.29
CA VAL A 166 -10.88 -7.91 -9.19
C VAL A 166 -10.87 -9.40 -8.89
N THR A 167 -11.98 -10.10 -9.14
CA THR A 167 -12.04 -11.54 -8.99
C THR A 167 -11.46 -12.24 -10.23
N ALA A 168 -10.90 -13.42 -10.05
CA ALA A 168 -10.39 -14.23 -11.15
C ALA A 168 -11.49 -14.57 -12.18
N GLU A 169 -12.74 -14.75 -11.70
CA GLU A 169 -13.90 -15.03 -12.54
C GLU A 169 -14.29 -13.87 -13.46
N SER A 170 -13.90 -12.62 -13.11
CA SER A 170 -14.17 -11.45 -13.93
C SER A 170 -13.18 -11.27 -15.09
N LEU A 171 -12.14 -12.09 -15.17
CA LEU A 171 -11.09 -11.98 -16.17
C LEU A 171 -11.38 -12.80 -17.42
N ASP A 172 -11.14 -12.19 -18.57
CA ASP A 172 -11.17 -12.86 -19.87
C ASP A 172 -9.76 -13.42 -20.19
N TYR A 173 -9.55 -14.68 -19.86
CA TYR A 173 -8.26 -15.36 -20.03
C TYR A 173 -7.84 -15.53 -21.50
N GLU A 174 -8.73 -15.29 -22.48
CA GLU A 174 -8.37 -15.26 -23.89
C GLU A 174 -7.62 -13.96 -24.26
N LYS A 175 -7.82 -12.90 -23.46
CA LYS A 175 -7.22 -11.57 -23.70
C LYS A 175 -6.01 -11.29 -22.85
N VAL A 176 -5.88 -11.93 -21.69
CA VAL A 176 -4.73 -11.74 -20.82
C VAL A 176 -3.67 -12.81 -21.05
N PHE A 177 -2.43 -12.55 -20.65
CA PHE A 177 -1.35 -13.54 -20.69
C PHE A 177 -0.47 -13.44 -19.44
N ALA A 178 0.06 -14.58 -18.99
CA ALA A 178 0.99 -14.64 -17.88
C ALA A 178 2.42 -14.37 -18.38
N ALA A 179 3.10 -13.38 -17.82
CA ALA A 179 4.50 -13.10 -18.11
C ALA A 179 5.13 -12.22 -17.02
N SER A 180 6.45 -12.35 -16.87
CA SER A 180 7.28 -11.39 -16.15
C SER A 180 8.01 -10.47 -17.14
N ARG A 181 8.34 -9.24 -16.69
CA ARG A 181 9.09 -8.32 -17.54
C ARG A 181 10.49 -8.81 -17.81
N TYR A 182 10.93 -8.78 -19.07
CA TYR A 182 12.24 -9.22 -19.52
C TYR A 182 12.53 -10.70 -19.25
N ASP A 183 11.47 -11.53 -19.14
CA ASP A 183 11.55 -12.95 -18.79
C ASP A 183 12.38 -13.21 -17.50
N ARG A 184 12.28 -12.26 -16.55
CA ARG A 184 13.00 -12.36 -15.28
C ARG A 184 12.10 -12.96 -14.20
N GLY A 185 12.47 -14.15 -13.73
CA GLY A 185 11.69 -14.91 -12.76
C GLY A 185 10.52 -15.66 -13.39
N GLU A 186 9.55 -16.06 -12.58
CA GLU A 186 8.37 -16.78 -13.02
C GLU A 186 7.32 -15.83 -13.62
N ALA A 187 6.40 -16.36 -14.42
CA ALA A 187 5.32 -15.62 -15.05
C ALA A 187 4.18 -15.30 -14.04
N ASP A 188 4.51 -14.56 -12.99
CA ASP A 188 3.65 -14.35 -11.82
C ASP A 188 2.56 -13.29 -12.01
N TYR A 189 2.69 -12.45 -13.03
CA TYR A 189 1.73 -11.40 -13.34
C TYR A 189 0.86 -11.81 -14.52
N LEU A 190 -0.45 -11.54 -14.42
CA LEU A 190 -1.31 -11.49 -15.58
C LEU A 190 -1.19 -10.11 -16.22
N ASN A 191 -1.09 -10.07 -17.54
CA ASN A 191 -0.89 -8.87 -18.32
C ASN A 191 -2.10 -8.62 -19.22
N CYS A 192 -2.66 -7.40 -19.16
CA CYS A 192 -3.80 -6.94 -19.93
C CYS A 192 -3.29 -5.94 -20.97
N PRO A 193 -3.01 -6.38 -22.21
CA PRO A 193 -2.39 -5.54 -23.22
C PRO A 193 -3.41 -4.67 -23.95
N PHE A 194 -3.12 -3.39 -24.03
CA PHE A 194 -3.85 -2.43 -24.86
C PHE A 194 -3.23 -2.27 -26.24
N ASN A 195 -4.05 -2.18 -27.26
CA ASN A 195 -3.66 -1.51 -28.50
C ASN A 195 -3.80 0.03 -28.34
N LYS A 196 -3.38 0.79 -29.37
CA LYS A 196 -3.38 2.25 -29.29
C LYS A 196 -4.79 2.84 -29.11
N ALA A 197 -5.75 2.37 -29.89
CA ALA A 197 -7.12 2.91 -29.88
C ALA A 197 -7.84 2.61 -28.55
N GLU A 198 -7.67 1.40 -28.04
CA GLU A 198 -8.20 0.99 -26.72
C GLU A 198 -7.61 1.84 -25.60
N TYR A 199 -6.30 2.08 -25.64
CA TYR A 199 -5.62 2.92 -24.64
C TYR A 199 -6.10 4.38 -24.68
N GLU A 200 -6.22 4.96 -25.88
CA GLU A 200 -6.70 6.34 -26.04
C GLU A 200 -8.13 6.52 -25.52
N ALA A 201 -9.01 5.55 -25.80
CA ALA A 201 -10.37 5.53 -25.26
C ALA A 201 -10.39 5.39 -23.74
N PHE A 202 -9.61 4.46 -23.19
CA PHE A 202 -9.44 4.27 -21.75
C PHE A 202 -8.91 5.53 -21.05
N HIS A 203 -7.85 6.14 -21.60
CA HIS A 203 -7.28 7.37 -21.07
C HIS A 203 -8.29 8.51 -21.03
N ALA A 204 -9.05 8.73 -22.12
CA ALA A 204 -10.07 9.77 -22.18
C ALA A 204 -11.19 9.54 -21.14
N ALA A 205 -11.63 8.28 -20.98
CA ALA A 205 -12.64 7.92 -20.00
C ALA A 205 -12.15 8.14 -18.56
N LEU A 206 -10.89 7.79 -18.28
CA LEU A 206 -10.26 7.94 -16.98
C LEU A 206 -10.04 9.42 -16.61
N ALA A 207 -9.53 10.23 -17.55
CA ALA A 207 -9.27 11.65 -17.33
C ALA A 207 -10.54 12.48 -17.10
N SER A 208 -11.69 12.00 -17.59
CA SER A 208 -13.01 12.64 -17.42
C SER A 208 -13.87 12.03 -16.29
N ALA A 209 -13.38 11.00 -15.60
CA ALA A 209 -14.14 10.27 -14.61
C ALA A 209 -14.37 11.10 -13.34
N GLU A 210 -15.54 10.93 -12.72
CA GLU A 210 -15.88 11.61 -11.48
C GLU A 210 -15.14 11.01 -10.27
N ARG A 211 -14.58 11.89 -9.45
CA ARG A 211 -13.90 11.52 -8.20
C ARG A 211 -14.87 11.51 -7.02
N ALA A 212 -14.57 10.70 -6.03
CA ALA A 212 -15.22 10.79 -4.73
C ALA A 212 -14.85 12.11 -4.06
N PRO A 213 -15.72 12.64 -3.18
CA PRO A 213 -15.35 13.77 -2.33
C PRO A 213 -14.09 13.41 -1.51
N LEU A 214 -13.17 14.37 -1.38
CA LEU A 214 -12.04 14.23 -0.48
C LEU A 214 -12.53 14.22 0.97
N HIS A 215 -11.90 13.41 1.80
CA HIS A 215 -12.15 13.44 3.24
C HIS A 215 -11.45 14.64 3.89
N ASP A 216 -11.90 15.07 5.08
CA ASP A 216 -11.33 16.22 5.78
C ASP A 216 -9.82 16.10 6.05
N PHE A 217 -9.30 14.89 6.20
CA PHE A 217 -7.87 14.63 6.35
C PHE A 217 -7.08 14.75 5.04
N ASP A 218 -7.73 14.61 3.88
CA ASP A 218 -7.12 14.81 2.55
C ASP A 218 -6.98 16.30 2.23
N THR A 219 -7.91 17.14 2.70
CA THR A 219 -7.91 18.60 2.43
C THR A 219 -6.80 19.33 3.19
N GLY A 220 -6.28 18.76 4.26
CA GLY A 220 -5.09 19.27 4.97
C GLY A 220 -3.84 19.34 4.12
N ALA A 221 -3.76 18.53 3.05
CA ALA A 221 -2.64 18.52 2.11
C ALA A 221 -2.61 19.74 1.17
N GLU A 222 -3.75 20.41 0.93
CA GLU A 222 -3.83 21.55 0.01
C GLU A 222 -3.10 22.80 0.51
N GLN A 223 -2.90 22.96 1.83
CA GLN A 223 -2.33 24.17 2.41
C GLN A 223 -0.82 24.15 2.59
N SER A 224 -0.17 22.99 2.46
CA SER A 224 1.27 22.84 2.68
C SER A 224 2.12 22.72 1.41
N ALA A 225 1.49 22.74 0.21
CA ALA A 225 2.24 22.72 -1.04
C ALA A 225 3.04 24.01 -1.18
N ARG A 226 4.38 23.92 -1.09
CA ARG A 226 5.24 24.99 -1.59
C ARG A 226 4.94 25.17 -3.07
N PRO A 227 4.65 26.41 -3.54
CA PRO A 227 4.43 26.64 -4.96
C PRO A 227 5.67 26.20 -5.73
N ASP A 228 5.51 25.30 -6.69
CA ASP A 228 6.54 24.99 -7.67
C ASP A 228 6.80 26.26 -8.48
N PRO A 229 8.00 26.86 -8.44
CA PRO A 229 8.31 28.11 -9.14
C PRO A 229 8.21 27.99 -10.68
N ASP A 230 8.15 26.75 -11.22
CA ASP A 230 8.09 26.48 -12.66
C ASP A 230 6.69 26.09 -13.18
N ALA A 231 5.67 26.12 -12.32
CA ALA A 231 4.28 25.82 -12.72
C ALA A 231 3.65 26.98 -13.51
N HIS A 232 3.80 26.98 -14.81
CA HIS A 232 3.12 27.91 -15.69
C HIS A 232 1.61 27.61 -15.76
N GLY A 233 0.83 28.34 -14.97
CA GLY A 233 -0.50 28.84 -15.30
C GLY A 233 -1.62 27.84 -15.56
N LYS A 234 -1.85 26.81 -14.73
CA LYS A 234 -3.15 26.17 -14.58
C LYS A 234 -3.40 25.92 -13.09
N LYS A 235 -4.48 26.49 -12.53
CA LYS A 235 -5.05 26.04 -11.25
C LYS A 235 -5.52 24.60 -11.47
N ALA A 236 -4.63 23.64 -11.25
CA ALA A 236 -5.01 22.27 -10.99
C ALA A 236 -5.28 22.21 -9.48
N ASP A 237 -6.35 21.51 -9.09
CA ASP A 237 -6.56 21.09 -7.70
C ASP A 237 -5.29 20.36 -7.23
N THR A 238 -4.42 21.07 -6.54
CA THR A 238 -3.11 20.56 -6.11
C THR A 238 -3.28 19.79 -4.82
N VAL A 239 -3.79 18.58 -4.95
CA VAL A 239 -3.67 17.58 -3.87
C VAL A 239 -2.21 17.16 -3.83
N THR A 240 -1.53 17.42 -2.71
CA THR A 240 -0.16 16.95 -2.52
C THR A 240 -0.20 15.43 -2.26
N VAL A 241 0.06 14.65 -3.29
CA VAL A 241 0.13 13.18 -3.21
C VAL A 241 1.57 12.73 -3.21
N TYR A 242 1.87 11.69 -2.44
CA TYR A 242 3.15 11.01 -2.52
C TYR A 242 3.29 10.36 -3.91
N GLU A 243 4.36 10.69 -4.64
CA GLU A 243 4.58 10.24 -6.03
C GLU A 243 4.42 8.71 -6.21
N GLY A 244 4.81 7.92 -5.22
CA GLY A 244 4.70 6.45 -5.25
C GLY A 244 3.28 5.90 -5.06
N CYS A 245 2.32 6.73 -4.65
CA CYS A 245 0.92 6.37 -4.40
C CYS A 245 -0.05 7.28 -5.15
N MET A 246 0.39 7.94 -6.23
CA MET A 246 -0.42 8.87 -7.00
C MET A 246 -1.61 8.16 -7.63
N PRO A 247 -2.85 8.67 -7.46
CA PRO A 247 -4.02 8.13 -8.11
C PRO A 247 -3.89 8.11 -9.63
N ILE A 248 -4.40 7.04 -10.24
CA ILE A 248 -4.26 6.80 -11.68
C ILE A 248 -4.95 7.88 -12.51
N GLU A 249 -6.08 8.42 -12.04
CA GLU A 249 -6.80 9.52 -12.69
C GLU A 249 -6.03 10.84 -12.64
N ILE A 250 -5.21 11.07 -11.59
CA ILE A 250 -4.33 12.23 -11.50
C ILE A 250 -3.16 12.07 -12.49
N MET A 251 -2.59 10.87 -12.62
CA MET A 251 -1.60 10.58 -13.66
C MET A 251 -2.16 10.81 -15.07
N ALA A 252 -3.39 10.35 -15.32
CA ALA A 252 -4.06 10.56 -16.62
C ALA A 252 -4.23 12.05 -16.94
N ALA A 253 -4.59 12.87 -15.95
CA ALA A 253 -4.74 14.31 -16.12
C ALA A 253 -3.43 15.05 -16.44
N ARG A 254 -2.26 14.47 -16.09
CA ARG A 254 -0.93 15.04 -16.42
C ARG A 254 -0.55 14.89 -17.90
N GLY A 255 -1.21 13.99 -18.64
CA GLY A 255 -0.98 13.81 -20.06
C GLY A 255 -1.14 12.38 -20.56
N ALA A 256 -1.43 12.23 -21.85
CA ALA A 256 -1.77 10.95 -22.45
C ALA A 256 -0.68 9.86 -22.34
N ASP A 257 0.57 10.24 -22.25
CA ASP A 257 1.69 9.29 -22.17
C ASP A 257 2.16 9.02 -20.73
N THR A 258 1.70 9.79 -19.74
CA THR A 258 2.18 9.67 -18.35
C THR A 258 2.05 8.25 -17.81
N MET A 259 0.90 7.61 -18.00
CA MET A 259 0.69 6.24 -17.54
C MET A 259 1.51 5.21 -18.33
N ARG A 260 1.75 5.43 -19.64
CA ARG A 260 2.57 4.53 -20.48
C ARG A 260 4.05 4.54 -20.11
N PHE A 261 4.56 5.62 -19.53
CA PHE A 261 5.90 5.70 -18.97
C PHE A 261 5.93 5.35 -17.47
N GLY A 262 4.77 5.21 -16.85
CA GLY A 262 4.55 4.83 -15.46
C GLY A 262 4.00 3.39 -15.30
N PRO A 263 2.85 3.22 -14.60
CA PRO A 263 2.32 1.91 -14.24
C PRO A 263 1.92 1.04 -15.44
N LEU A 264 1.49 1.64 -16.56
CA LEU A 264 1.08 0.92 -17.77
C LEU A 264 2.22 0.74 -18.77
N ARG A 265 3.45 0.85 -18.34
CA ARG A 265 4.62 0.72 -19.21
C ARG A 265 4.67 -0.66 -19.89
N PRO A 266 4.75 -0.76 -21.23
CA PRO A 266 4.73 -2.05 -21.93
C PRO A 266 6.13 -2.67 -22.12
N VAL A 267 7.19 -1.95 -21.78
CA VAL A 267 8.58 -2.36 -22.04
C VAL A 267 8.92 -3.64 -21.28
N GLY A 268 9.58 -4.57 -21.96
CA GLY A 268 9.96 -5.88 -21.42
C GLY A 268 8.85 -6.94 -21.46
N LEU A 269 7.73 -6.64 -22.15
CA LEU A 269 6.63 -7.57 -22.39
C LEU A 269 6.42 -7.78 -23.89
N VAL A 270 6.10 -9.02 -24.26
CA VAL A 270 5.67 -9.40 -25.61
C VAL A 270 4.34 -10.14 -25.47
N ASP A 271 3.30 -9.70 -26.16
CA ASP A 271 2.02 -10.39 -26.22
C ASP A 271 2.17 -11.64 -27.09
N PRO A 272 2.02 -12.85 -26.57
CA PRO A 272 2.22 -14.09 -27.32
C PRO A 272 1.23 -14.28 -28.46
N ARG A 273 0.08 -13.60 -28.43
CA ARG A 273 -0.95 -13.68 -29.48
C ARG A 273 -0.55 -12.87 -30.73
N THR A 274 0.15 -11.78 -30.53
CA THR A 274 0.56 -10.89 -31.63
C THR A 274 2.04 -11.00 -31.97
N GLY A 275 2.87 -11.52 -31.06
CA GLY A 275 4.33 -11.52 -31.18
C GLY A 275 4.96 -10.13 -31.01
N HIS A 276 4.18 -9.12 -30.61
CA HIS A 276 4.62 -7.74 -30.48
C HIS A 276 4.45 -7.18 -29.08
N ARG A 277 5.20 -6.13 -28.80
CA ARG A 277 5.04 -5.34 -27.56
C ARG A 277 3.71 -4.59 -27.62
N PRO A 278 2.86 -4.67 -26.57
CA PRO A 278 1.62 -3.90 -26.48
C PRO A 278 1.86 -2.39 -26.54
N TRP A 279 0.84 -1.61 -26.87
CA TRP A 279 0.91 -0.14 -26.78
C TRP A 279 1.02 0.35 -25.33
N ALA A 280 0.21 -0.21 -24.46
CA ALA A 280 0.26 -0.07 -23.00
C ALA A 280 -0.10 -1.42 -22.37
N ASN A 281 0.18 -1.62 -21.08
CA ASN A 281 -0.12 -2.88 -20.43
C ASN A 281 -0.46 -2.67 -18.97
N VAL A 282 -1.60 -3.19 -18.52
CA VAL A 282 -1.95 -3.29 -17.13
C VAL A 282 -1.45 -4.64 -16.58
N GLN A 283 -0.91 -4.62 -15.38
CA GLN A 283 -0.48 -5.83 -14.68
C GLN A 283 -1.42 -6.14 -13.52
N LEU A 284 -1.81 -7.40 -13.42
CA LEU A 284 -2.58 -7.93 -12.30
C LEU A 284 -1.67 -8.82 -11.46
N ARG A 285 -1.70 -8.63 -10.14
CA ARG A 285 -0.95 -9.43 -9.17
C ARG A 285 -1.92 -10.17 -8.28
N ALA A 286 -1.65 -11.45 -8.01
CA ALA A 286 -2.46 -12.23 -7.08
C ALA A 286 -2.47 -11.58 -5.67
N GLU A 287 -3.65 -11.52 -5.07
CA GLU A 287 -3.85 -11.07 -3.68
C GLU A 287 -3.76 -12.24 -2.70
N ASN A 288 -4.04 -13.45 -3.13
CA ASN A 288 -4.03 -14.66 -2.31
C ASN A 288 -3.34 -15.84 -3.01
N LYS A 289 -3.02 -16.86 -2.23
CA LYS A 289 -2.33 -18.08 -2.74
C LYS A 289 -3.16 -18.82 -3.78
N ASP A 290 -4.49 -18.84 -3.62
CA ASP A 290 -5.42 -19.54 -4.51
C ASP A 290 -5.67 -18.80 -5.82
N ARG A 291 -5.13 -17.60 -5.99
CA ARG A 291 -5.28 -16.73 -7.17
C ARG A 291 -6.74 -16.46 -7.54
N THR A 292 -7.61 -16.36 -6.55
CA THR A 292 -9.03 -16.02 -6.75
C THR A 292 -9.29 -14.52 -6.83
N LEU A 293 -8.33 -13.72 -6.36
CA LEU A 293 -8.37 -12.25 -6.34
C LEU A 293 -7.07 -11.67 -6.91
N TYR A 294 -7.21 -10.59 -7.67
CA TYR A 294 -6.09 -9.88 -8.28
C TYR A 294 -6.16 -8.38 -8.01
N ASN A 295 -5.02 -7.82 -7.62
CA ASN A 295 -4.82 -6.38 -7.50
C ASN A 295 -4.43 -5.78 -8.85
N ILE A 296 -5.06 -4.68 -9.25
CA ILE A 296 -4.66 -3.91 -10.43
C ILE A 296 -3.46 -3.05 -10.05
N VAL A 297 -2.28 -3.44 -10.49
CA VAL A 297 -1.01 -2.85 -10.04
C VAL A 297 -0.86 -1.41 -10.51
N GLY A 298 -0.64 -0.49 -9.55
CA GLY A 298 -0.45 0.93 -9.83
C GLY A 298 -1.73 1.71 -10.11
N PHE A 299 -2.88 1.15 -9.74
CA PHE A 299 -4.21 1.75 -9.91
C PHE A 299 -4.80 2.28 -8.61
N GLN A 300 -3.99 2.86 -7.74
CA GLN A 300 -4.56 3.63 -6.65
C GLN A 300 -5.54 4.66 -7.23
N THR A 301 -6.74 4.76 -6.69
CA THR A 301 -7.79 5.62 -7.25
C THR A 301 -8.70 6.20 -6.18
N ASN A 302 -9.17 7.41 -6.43
CA ASN A 302 -10.25 8.08 -5.68
C ASN A 302 -11.49 8.31 -6.56
N LEU A 303 -11.69 7.48 -7.59
CA LEU A 303 -12.89 7.54 -8.41
C LEU A 303 -14.10 7.04 -7.62
N LYS A 304 -15.28 7.63 -7.91
CA LYS A 304 -16.55 7.09 -7.45
C LYS A 304 -16.71 5.62 -7.89
N TRP A 305 -17.35 4.79 -7.07
CA TRP A 305 -17.50 3.36 -7.35
C TRP A 305 -18.08 3.04 -8.73
N GLY A 306 -19.11 3.78 -9.17
CA GLY A 306 -19.70 3.63 -10.51
C GLY A 306 -18.70 3.93 -11.63
N GLU A 307 -17.85 4.93 -11.45
CA GLU A 307 -16.81 5.30 -12.39
C GLU A 307 -15.67 4.26 -12.44
N GLN A 308 -15.28 3.71 -11.29
CA GLN A 308 -14.32 2.62 -11.25
C GLN A 308 -14.81 1.45 -12.11
N LYS A 309 -16.06 1.02 -11.91
CA LYS A 309 -16.66 -0.06 -12.70
C LYS A 309 -16.70 0.27 -14.19
N ARG A 310 -17.15 1.47 -14.56
CA ARG A 310 -17.24 1.92 -15.96
C ARG A 310 -15.89 1.97 -16.65
N VAL A 311 -14.92 2.59 -16.01
CA VAL A 311 -13.60 2.85 -16.62
C VAL A 311 -12.74 1.59 -16.61
N PHE A 312 -12.65 0.88 -15.49
CA PHE A 312 -11.79 -0.30 -15.39
C PHE A 312 -12.30 -1.50 -16.21
N SER A 313 -13.61 -1.56 -16.51
CA SER A 313 -14.15 -2.55 -17.44
C SER A 313 -13.70 -2.32 -18.91
N MET A 314 -13.02 -1.20 -19.22
CA MET A 314 -12.41 -0.97 -20.52
C MET A 314 -11.01 -1.58 -20.63
N ILE A 315 -10.45 -2.08 -19.56
CA ILE A 315 -9.15 -2.77 -19.58
C ILE A 315 -9.34 -4.11 -20.32
N PRO A 316 -8.52 -4.41 -21.34
CA PRO A 316 -8.63 -5.67 -22.08
C PRO A 316 -8.37 -6.87 -21.17
N GLY A 317 -9.37 -7.73 -21.03
CA GLY A 317 -9.30 -8.88 -20.13
C GLY A 317 -10.00 -8.63 -18.83
#